data_ceec03f6d3636624ab4a00476e8e9052
#
_entry.id   ceec03f6d3636624ab4a00476e8e9052
#
_cell.length_a   1.000
_cell.length_b   1.000
_cell.length_c   1.000
_cell.angle_alpha   90.00
_cell.angle_beta   90.00
_cell.angle_gamma   90.00
#
_symmetry.space_group_name_H-M   'P 1'
#
loop_
_entity.id
_entity.type
_entity.pdbx_description
1 polymer ?
#
loop_
_entity_poly.entity_id
_entity_poly.type
_entity_poly.pdbx_seq_one_letter_code
_entity_poly.pdbx_strand_id
1 'polypeptide(L)'
;MDKNEIYIGDNLSIMQSPEFEKFNSKIDFVYIDPPYNTKNNTFAYSDTNSKWATDIKPRLIQAKDLLKKTGVIFISIDDNELASLVKICDDVFGKENKVGIFITKQSQRSNAKHINVVHEYVVAYAKSKTNLPRFYINRLESPHEGKKLKQIIQKVKNAYKKSTVIANEVLKKSIENYVLETGETWIVNYSNIDENGEIYFAKDLSTPGEPNYLKIEEINLTLEPLKTRGWSSKKKFIKLHSENKLCFKNKRPYEKEYLKDSVNNVPSILDFYSRQGTNELKKIGLSGIFDTPKPVELIKFLIRCSQHTNALILDFYAGSGTTAQAVYEINREDNTQHKYILIQLAEPINSKNKAFQILTDMNFKEPKVSDAMILRINRFAELNKIDSNYREIIFND
;
A
#
# COMPACT_ATOMS: atom_id res chain seq x y z
N MET A 1 -8.54 17.37 -10.53
CA MET A 1 -9.56 17.28 -9.47
C MET A 1 -9.03 18.06 -8.27
N ASP A 2 -9.72 19.11 -7.84
CA ASP A 2 -9.21 19.97 -6.76
C ASP A 2 -9.53 19.39 -5.37
N LYS A 3 -10.63 18.67 -5.26
CA LYS A 3 -11.11 18.04 -4.02
C LYS A 3 -11.28 16.53 -4.20
N ASN A 4 -11.27 15.79 -3.09
CA ASN A 4 -11.76 14.42 -3.07
C ASN A 4 -13.26 14.40 -3.37
N GLU A 5 -13.79 13.28 -3.88
CA GLU A 5 -15.22 13.15 -4.15
C GLU A 5 -15.79 11.91 -3.46
N ILE A 6 -16.98 12.05 -2.87
CA ILE A 6 -17.74 10.96 -2.26
C ILE A 6 -19.11 10.93 -2.93
N TYR A 7 -19.43 9.81 -3.54
CA TYR A 7 -20.73 9.58 -4.18
C TYR A 7 -21.55 8.63 -3.32
N ILE A 8 -22.81 8.99 -3.09
CA ILE A 8 -23.76 8.18 -2.32
C ILE A 8 -24.82 7.67 -3.29
N GLY A 9 -24.87 6.35 -3.54
CA GLY A 9 -25.79 5.68 -4.47
C GLY A 9 -25.26 4.36 -4.99
N ASP A 10 -25.95 3.72 -5.93
CA ASP A 10 -25.49 2.50 -6.58
C ASP A 10 -24.23 2.75 -7.43
N ASN A 11 -23.21 1.96 -7.16
CA ASN A 11 -21.90 2.17 -7.78
C ASN A 11 -21.90 1.92 -9.30
N LEU A 12 -22.72 1.00 -9.81
CA LEU A 12 -22.80 0.76 -11.26
C LEU A 12 -23.47 1.94 -11.96
N SER A 13 -24.63 2.38 -11.44
CA SER A 13 -25.37 3.54 -11.97
C SER A 13 -24.49 4.79 -11.97
N ILE A 14 -23.77 5.04 -10.87
CA ILE A 14 -22.84 6.18 -10.76
C ILE A 14 -21.72 6.07 -11.79
N MET A 15 -21.00 4.93 -11.87
CA MET A 15 -19.88 4.76 -12.79
C MET A 15 -20.27 4.81 -14.27
N GLN A 16 -21.55 4.55 -14.60
CA GLN A 16 -22.11 4.64 -15.94
C GLN A 16 -22.71 6.01 -16.25
N SER A 17 -22.81 6.92 -15.29
CA SER A 17 -23.40 8.23 -15.49
C SER A 17 -22.50 9.15 -16.34
N PRO A 18 -23.09 10.09 -17.11
CA PRO A 18 -22.34 11.08 -17.87
C PRO A 18 -21.38 11.92 -17.00
N GLU A 19 -21.75 12.17 -15.74
CA GLU A 19 -20.91 12.91 -14.80
C GLU A 19 -19.62 12.18 -14.43
N PHE A 20 -19.64 10.85 -14.51
CA PHE A 20 -18.50 10.01 -14.18
C PHE A 20 -17.56 9.76 -15.37
N GLU A 21 -18.00 10.04 -16.62
CA GLU A 21 -17.17 9.93 -17.83
C GLU A 21 -15.88 10.76 -17.77
N LYS A 22 -15.90 11.85 -16.99
CA LYS A 22 -14.71 12.68 -16.72
C LYS A 22 -13.53 11.89 -16.17
N PHE A 23 -13.76 10.69 -15.59
CA PHE A 23 -12.74 9.82 -15.01
C PHE A 23 -12.26 8.69 -15.95
N ASN A 24 -12.82 8.56 -17.14
CA ASN A 24 -12.41 7.54 -18.13
C ASN A 24 -10.90 7.62 -18.38
N SER A 25 -10.22 6.50 -18.20
CA SER A 25 -8.76 6.35 -18.32
C SER A 25 -7.93 7.32 -17.47
N LYS A 26 -8.45 7.75 -16.30
CA LYS A 26 -7.77 8.68 -15.39
C LYS A 26 -7.46 8.10 -14.01
N ILE A 27 -8.05 6.97 -13.64
CA ILE A 27 -7.83 6.32 -12.35
C ILE A 27 -6.50 5.56 -12.39
N ASP A 28 -5.66 5.80 -11.40
CA ASP A 28 -4.36 5.13 -11.24
C ASP A 28 -4.49 3.82 -10.46
N PHE A 29 -5.34 3.82 -9.44
CA PHE A 29 -5.45 2.76 -8.47
C PHE A 29 -6.92 2.54 -8.09
N VAL A 30 -7.37 1.29 -8.15
CA VAL A 30 -8.68 0.89 -7.65
C VAL A 30 -8.48 -0.10 -6.52
N TYR A 31 -9.17 0.11 -5.40
CA TYR A 31 -9.33 -0.89 -4.34
C TYR A 31 -10.80 -1.11 -4.10
N ILE A 32 -11.22 -2.35 -3.95
CA ILE A 32 -12.59 -2.69 -3.56
C ILE A 32 -12.62 -3.87 -2.58
N ASP A 33 -13.62 -3.81 -1.71
CA ASP A 33 -13.97 -4.84 -0.75
C ASP A 33 -15.46 -5.21 -0.93
N PRO A 34 -15.81 -5.93 -2.02
CA PRO A 34 -17.21 -6.28 -2.30
C PRO A 34 -17.73 -7.31 -1.28
N PRO A 35 -19.05 -7.47 -1.12
CA PRO A 35 -19.61 -8.55 -0.31
C PRO A 35 -19.06 -9.91 -0.73
N TYR A 36 -18.68 -10.77 0.25
CA TYR A 36 -18.02 -12.06 0.00
C TYR A 36 -18.99 -13.22 -0.23
N ASN A 37 -20.30 -12.96 -0.18
CA ASN A 37 -21.34 -13.97 -0.33
C ASN A 37 -21.29 -15.06 0.77
N THR A 38 -20.90 -14.69 1.99
CA THR A 38 -20.73 -15.60 3.14
C THR A 38 -22.07 -16.11 3.70
N LYS A 39 -23.20 -15.55 3.23
CA LYS A 39 -24.55 -15.81 3.76
C LYS A 39 -24.73 -15.42 5.23
N ASN A 40 -23.89 -14.53 5.73
CA ASN A 40 -23.95 -14.04 7.10
C ASN A 40 -24.92 -12.85 7.20
N ASN A 41 -26.05 -13.05 7.87
CA ASN A 41 -27.09 -12.03 8.03
C ASN A 41 -26.87 -11.09 9.25
N THR A 42 -25.70 -11.13 9.89
CA THR A 42 -25.42 -10.31 11.08
C THR A 42 -24.69 -9.01 10.73
N PHE A 43 -24.22 -8.85 9.51
CA PHE A 43 -23.54 -7.63 9.07
C PHE A 43 -24.49 -6.43 8.97
N ALA A 44 -23.94 -5.23 9.06
CA ALA A 44 -24.66 -3.98 8.85
C ALA A 44 -25.15 -3.80 7.40
N TYR A 45 -24.63 -4.59 6.46
CA TYR A 45 -24.95 -4.62 5.03
C TYR A 45 -25.33 -6.03 4.56
N SER A 46 -25.94 -6.14 3.37
CA SER A 46 -26.31 -7.43 2.76
C SER A 46 -25.07 -8.16 2.20
N ASP A 47 -24.82 -9.39 2.69
CA ASP A 47 -23.70 -10.25 2.24
C ASP A 47 -24.18 -11.57 1.60
N THR A 48 -25.41 -11.59 1.12
CA THR A 48 -25.99 -12.75 0.43
C THR A 48 -26.47 -12.37 -0.95
N ASN A 49 -25.82 -12.89 -1.98
CA ASN A 49 -26.19 -12.63 -3.36
C ASN A 49 -26.08 -13.90 -4.22
N SER A 50 -27.19 -14.53 -4.57
CA SER A 50 -27.23 -15.70 -5.47
C SER A 50 -26.76 -15.41 -6.91
N LYS A 51 -26.68 -14.15 -7.27
CA LYS A 51 -26.23 -13.66 -8.58
C LYS A 51 -24.89 -12.91 -8.50
N TRP A 52 -24.09 -13.17 -7.47
CA TRP A 52 -22.86 -12.44 -7.17
C TRP A 52 -21.96 -12.23 -8.41
N ALA A 53 -21.73 -13.29 -9.17
CA ALA A 53 -20.88 -13.23 -10.37
C ALA A 53 -21.45 -12.32 -11.47
N THR A 54 -22.77 -12.31 -11.66
CA THR A 54 -23.44 -11.45 -12.64
C THR A 54 -23.52 -10.00 -12.20
N ASP A 55 -23.49 -9.76 -10.90
CA ASP A 55 -23.54 -8.45 -10.28
C ASP A 55 -22.16 -7.74 -10.29
N ILE A 56 -21.08 -8.45 -9.97
CA ILE A 56 -19.74 -7.88 -9.93
C ILE A 56 -19.16 -7.61 -11.33
N LYS A 57 -19.46 -8.45 -12.32
CA LYS A 57 -18.86 -8.37 -13.66
C LYS A 57 -19.06 -7.03 -14.37
N PRO A 58 -20.28 -6.43 -14.46
CA PRO A 58 -20.47 -5.11 -15.06
C PRO A 58 -19.65 -4.01 -14.36
N ARG A 59 -19.53 -4.08 -13.02
CA ARG A 59 -18.76 -3.13 -12.22
C ARG A 59 -17.27 -3.20 -12.51
N LEU A 60 -16.73 -4.41 -12.70
CA LEU A 60 -15.34 -4.61 -13.11
C LEU A 60 -15.04 -4.14 -14.53
N ILE A 61 -16.03 -4.25 -15.46
CA ILE A 61 -15.91 -3.69 -16.81
C ILE A 61 -15.78 -2.17 -16.72
N GLN A 62 -16.67 -1.50 -15.97
CA GLN A 62 -16.58 -0.05 -15.76
C GLN A 62 -15.26 0.35 -15.10
N ALA A 63 -14.83 -0.36 -14.06
CA ALA A 63 -13.55 -0.10 -13.39
C ALA A 63 -12.37 -0.18 -14.37
N LYS A 64 -12.37 -1.16 -15.30
CA LYS A 64 -11.34 -1.28 -16.34
C LYS A 64 -11.32 -0.07 -17.27
N ASP A 65 -12.48 0.44 -17.67
CA ASP A 65 -12.57 1.61 -18.56
C ASP A 65 -12.04 2.87 -17.87
N LEU A 66 -12.33 3.03 -16.59
CA LEU A 66 -11.84 4.14 -15.76
C LEU A 66 -10.33 4.11 -15.52
N LEU A 67 -9.72 2.93 -15.47
CA LEU A 67 -8.27 2.78 -15.21
C LEU A 67 -7.42 3.37 -16.34
N LYS A 68 -6.31 4.02 -15.98
CA LYS A 68 -5.19 4.34 -16.89
C LYS A 68 -4.55 3.06 -17.44
N LYS A 69 -3.79 3.14 -18.53
CA LYS A 69 -2.96 2.01 -19.02
C LYS A 69 -1.97 1.50 -17.96
N THR A 70 -1.47 2.38 -17.10
CA THR A 70 -0.59 2.06 -15.97
C THR A 70 -1.36 1.69 -14.70
N GLY A 71 -2.70 1.67 -14.75
CA GLY A 71 -3.54 1.49 -13.58
C GLY A 71 -3.71 0.03 -13.17
N VAL A 72 -4.01 -0.16 -11.89
CA VAL A 72 -4.17 -1.45 -11.23
C VAL A 72 -5.41 -1.48 -10.36
N ILE A 73 -6.08 -2.64 -10.30
CA ILE A 73 -7.17 -2.91 -9.37
C ILE A 73 -6.77 -3.99 -8.37
N PHE A 74 -7.11 -3.79 -7.10
CA PHE A 74 -7.00 -4.74 -6.00
C PHE A 74 -8.38 -5.05 -5.45
N ILE A 75 -8.70 -6.32 -5.32
CA ILE A 75 -10.03 -6.80 -4.94
C ILE A 75 -9.88 -7.76 -3.77
N SER A 76 -10.39 -7.38 -2.61
CA SER A 76 -10.45 -8.27 -1.45
C SER A 76 -11.55 -9.32 -1.63
N ILE A 77 -11.28 -10.55 -1.22
CA ILE A 77 -12.21 -11.67 -1.29
C ILE A 77 -11.77 -12.80 -0.33
N ASP A 78 -12.70 -13.66 0.06
CA ASP A 78 -12.41 -14.93 0.77
C ASP A 78 -12.57 -16.16 -0.14
N ASP A 79 -12.50 -17.35 0.46
CA ASP A 79 -12.61 -18.63 -0.26
C ASP A 79 -13.96 -18.84 -0.96
N ASN A 80 -15.05 -18.16 -0.52
CA ASN A 80 -16.37 -18.40 -1.08
C ASN A 80 -16.44 -18.04 -2.57
N GLU A 81 -15.85 -16.91 -2.97
CA GLU A 81 -15.95 -16.41 -4.34
C GLU A 81 -14.59 -16.18 -5.04
N LEU A 82 -13.47 -16.62 -4.44
CA LEU A 82 -12.14 -16.46 -5.06
C LEU A 82 -12.06 -17.04 -6.46
N ALA A 83 -12.53 -18.27 -6.67
CA ALA A 83 -12.47 -18.94 -7.96
C ALA A 83 -13.34 -18.22 -9.02
N SER A 84 -14.54 -17.82 -8.63
CA SER A 84 -15.46 -17.04 -9.50
C SER A 84 -14.86 -15.70 -9.86
N LEU A 85 -14.32 -14.97 -8.88
CA LEU A 85 -13.69 -13.67 -9.09
C LEU A 85 -12.51 -13.75 -10.07
N VAL A 86 -11.60 -14.70 -9.87
CA VAL A 86 -10.43 -14.87 -10.76
C VAL A 86 -10.88 -15.13 -12.19
N LYS A 87 -11.89 -16.00 -12.40
CA LYS A 87 -12.43 -16.28 -13.74
C LYS A 87 -13.04 -15.01 -14.38
N ILE A 88 -13.83 -14.25 -13.62
CA ILE A 88 -14.43 -13.01 -14.10
C ILE A 88 -13.34 -11.98 -14.45
N CYS A 89 -12.32 -11.85 -13.61
CA CYS A 89 -11.21 -10.93 -13.87
C CYS A 89 -10.39 -11.36 -15.09
N ASP A 90 -10.16 -12.67 -15.29
CA ASP A 90 -9.51 -13.20 -16.50
C ASP A 90 -10.31 -12.84 -17.75
N ASP A 91 -11.66 -12.94 -17.70
CA ASP A 91 -12.55 -12.55 -18.81
C ASP A 91 -12.53 -11.03 -19.06
N VAL A 92 -12.55 -10.21 -18.00
CA VAL A 92 -12.66 -8.75 -18.12
C VAL A 92 -11.32 -8.12 -18.46
N PHE A 93 -10.28 -8.41 -17.70
CA PHE A 93 -8.97 -7.75 -17.83
C PHE A 93 -8.03 -8.46 -18.82
N GLY A 94 -8.22 -9.75 -19.05
CA GLY A 94 -7.30 -10.63 -19.74
C GLY A 94 -6.38 -11.34 -18.77
N LYS A 95 -6.21 -12.66 -18.94
CA LYS A 95 -5.39 -13.51 -18.08
C LYS A 95 -3.92 -13.05 -18.00
N GLU A 96 -3.39 -12.49 -19.08
CA GLU A 96 -2.05 -11.93 -19.18
C GLU A 96 -1.84 -10.71 -18.28
N ASN A 97 -2.92 -10.01 -17.94
CA ASN A 97 -2.91 -8.83 -17.10
C ASN A 97 -3.04 -9.13 -15.59
N LYS A 98 -3.14 -10.41 -15.22
CA LYS A 98 -3.07 -10.81 -13.82
C LYS A 98 -1.72 -10.44 -13.21
N VAL A 99 -1.73 -9.61 -12.16
CA VAL A 99 -0.53 -9.21 -11.43
C VAL A 99 -0.15 -10.28 -10.42
N GLY A 100 -1.12 -10.72 -9.61
CA GLY A 100 -0.95 -11.76 -8.61
C GLY A 100 -2.10 -11.84 -7.61
N ILE A 101 -1.90 -12.63 -6.57
CA ILE A 101 -2.83 -12.76 -5.44
C ILE A 101 -2.03 -12.61 -4.16
N PHE A 102 -2.46 -11.71 -3.28
CA PHE A 102 -1.95 -11.61 -1.92
C PHE A 102 -2.82 -12.43 -0.96
N ILE A 103 -2.19 -12.96 0.06
CA ILE A 103 -2.83 -13.62 1.19
C ILE A 103 -2.66 -12.71 2.41
N THR A 104 -3.76 -12.31 3.04
CA THR A 104 -3.77 -11.54 4.28
C THR A 104 -4.26 -12.40 5.44
N LYS A 105 -3.79 -12.13 6.65
CA LYS A 105 -4.14 -12.93 7.82
C LYS A 105 -5.43 -12.48 8.46
N GLN A 106 -6.23 -13.42 8.90
CA GLN A 106 -7.37 -13.19 9.79
C GLN A 106 -7.09 -13.64 11.23
N SER A 107 -7.94 -13.20 12.14
CA SER A 107 -7.90 -13.68 13.52
C SER A 107 -8.25 -15.16 13.56
N GLN A 108 -7.51 -15.96 14.30
CA GLN A 108 -7.79 -17.38 14.49
C GLN A 108 -9.20 -17.57 15.12
N ARG A 109 -9.99 -18.47 14.53
CA ARG A 109 -11.24 -18.96 15.08
C ARG A 109 -10.98 -20.37 15.62
N SER A 110 -11.35 -20.64 16.88
CA SER A 110 -11.04 -21.92 17.54
C SER A 110 -12.02 -23.07 17.24
N ASN A 111 -13.11 -22.82 16.49
CA ASN A 111 -14.25 -23.76 16.39
C ASN A 111 -14.34 -24.45 15.01
N ALA A 112 -13.27 -24.48 14.22
CA ALA A 112 -13.29 -25.16 12.93
C ALA A 112 -13.29 -26.68 13.11
N LYS A 113 -14.26 -27.35 12.48
CA LYS A 113 -14.40 -28.83 12.54
C LYS A 113 -13.29 -29.52 11.72
N HIS A 114 -12.83 -28.88 10.66
CA HIS A 114 -11.83 -29.43 9.73
C HIS A 114 -10.64 -28.48 9.61
N ILE A 115 -10.56 -27.69 8.55
CA ILE A 115 -9.49 -26.72 8.33
C ILE A 115 -9.93 -25.37 8.89
N ASN A 116 -9.11 -24.79 9.76
CA ASN A 116 -9.32 -23.43 10.27
C ASN A 116 -8.75 -22.42 9.25
N VAL A 117 -9.63 -21.83 8.45
CA VAL A 117 -9.25 -20.76 7.50
C VAL A 117 -8.96 -19.50 8.30
N VAL A 118 -7.71 -19.02 8.19
CA VAL A 118 -7.19 -17.86 8.94
C VAL A 118 -6.64 -16.79 7.99
N HIS A 119 -7.16 -16.72 6.77
CA HIS A 119 -6.71 -15.79 5.75
C HIS A 119 -7.85 -15.32 4.86
N GLU A 120 -7.60 -14.25 4.15
CA GLU A 120 -8.33 -13.70 3.02
C GLU A 120 -7.36 -13.43 1.87
N TYR A 121 -7.90 -13.06 0.73
CA TYR A 121 -7.13 -12.77 -0.47
C TYR A 121 -7.31 -11.34 -0.93
N VAL A 122 -6.29 -10.81 -1.61
CA VAL A 122 -6.41 -9.61 -2.43
C VAL A 122 -5.95 -9.95 -3.84
N VAL A 123 -6.89 -10.02 -4.76
CA VAL A 123 -6.64 -10.33 -6.18
C VAL A 123 -6.25 -9.05 -6.90
N ALA A 124 -5.15 -9.08 -7.68
CA ALA A 124 -4.63 -7.91 -8.38
C ALA A 124 -4.57 -8.12 -9.89
N TYR A 125 -5.17 -7.18 -10.65
CA TYR A 125 -5.11 -7.11 -12.11
C TYR A 125 -4.73 -5.71 -12.56
N ALA A 126 -3.94 -5.62 -13.64
CA ALA A 126 -3.64 -4.37 -14.32
C ALA A 126 -4.58 -4.13 -15.49
N LYS A 127 -4.79 -2.88 -15.90
CA LYS A 127 -5.38 -2.61 -17.22
C LYS A 127 -4.46 -3.09 -18.34
N SER A 128 -3.14 -2.91 -18.17
CA SER A 128 -2.09 -3.45 -19.04
C SER A 128 -0.84 -3.72 -18.21
N LYS A 129 -0.53 -4.99 -17.94
CA LYS A 129 0.60 -5.40 -17.11
C LYS A 129 1.95 -4.95 -17.66
N THR A 130 2.07 -4.85 -18.99
CA THR A 130 3.29 -4.38 -19.65
C THR A 130 3.56 -2.89 -19.41
N ASN A 131 2.52 -2.12 -19.12
CA ASN A 131 2.63 -0.69 -18.81
C ASN A 131 2.61 -0.39 -17.30
N LEU A 132 2.32 -1.41 -16.47
CA LEU A 132 2.28 -1.25 -15.02
C LEU A 132 3.68 -1.02 -14.47
N PRO A 133 3.92 -0.03 -13.59
CA PRO A 133 5.19 0.11 -12.89
C PRO A 133 5.56 -1.16 -12.13
N ARG A 134 6.86 -1.46 -12.04
CA ARG A 134 7.32 -2.60 -11.23
C ARG A 134 6.95 -2.37 -9.77
N PHE A 135 6.33 -3.36 -9.15
CA PHE A 135 6.04 -3.31 -7.72
C PHE A 135 7.29 -3.56 -6.89
N TYR A 136 7.50 -2.71 -5.91
CA TYR A 136 8.48 -2.89 -4.85
C TYR A 136 8.01 -2.19 -3.57
N ILE A 137 8.62 -2.48 -2.47
CA ILE A 137 8.37 -1.82 -1.18
C ILE A 137 9.69 -1.39 -0.57
N ASN A 138 9.73 -0.19 0.03
CA ASN A 138 10.84 0.16 0.89
C ASN A 138 10.89 -0.83 2.05
N ARG A 139 12.07 -1.37 2.36
CA ARG A 139 12.23 -2.38 3.43
C ARG A 139 11.79 -1.87 4.80
N LEU A 140 11.92 -0.57 5.04
CA LEU A 140 11.44 0.06 6.28
C LEU A 140 9.92 0.08 6.41
N GLU A 141 9.20 -0.01 5.28
CA GLU A 141 7.73 -0.09 5.23
C GLU A 141 7.22 -1.53 5.06
N SER A 142 8.14 -2.50 5.01
CA SER A 142 7.79 -3.92 4.96
C SER A 142 7.11 -4.35 6.26
N PRO A 143 5.95 -5.03 6.18
CA PRO A 143 5.25 -5.53 7.37
C PRO A 143 6.07 -6.55 8.16
N HIS A 144 7.00 -7.26 7.49
CA HIS A 144 7.82 -8.32 8.12
C HIS A 144 9.08 -7.78 8.82
N GLU A 145 9.77 -6.84 8.19
CA GLU A 145 11.12 -6.43 8.60
C GLU A 145 11.23 -4.95 9.02
N GLY A 146 10.30 -4.10 8.57
CA GLY A 146 10.42 -2.65 8.72
C GLY A 146 10.58 -2.18 10.15
N LYS A 147 9.84 -2.75 11.11
CA LYS A 147 9.96 -2.39 12.52
C LYS A 147 11.36 -2.67 13.09
N LYS A 148 11.93 -3.84 12.75
CA LYS A 148 13.29 -4.23 13.20
C LYS A 148 14.34 -3.31 12.59
N LEU A 149 14.23 -3.03 11.28
CA LEU A 149 15.17 -2.15 10.58
C LEU A 149 15.13 -0.71 11.11
N LYS A 150 13.95 -0.15 11.36
CA LYS A 150 13.79 1.17 12.00
C LYS A 150 14.45 1.21 13.38
N GLN A 151 14.35 0.13 14.17
CA GLN A 151 15.01 0.02 15.48
C GLN A 151 16.53 -0.02 15.34
N ILE A 152 17.09 -0.76 14.37
CA ILE A 152 18.54 -0.80 14.10
C ILE A 152 19.04 0.59 13.76
N ILE A 153 18.42 1.27 12.80
CA ILE A 153 18.78 2.64 12.39
C ILE A 153 18.77 3.58 13.60
N GLN A 154 17.73 3.52 14.43
CA GLN A 154 17.63 4.40 15.60
C GLN A 154 18.71 4.12 16.65
N LYS A 155 19.03 2.85 16.92
CA LYS A 155 20.12 2.45 17.84
C LYS A 155 21.47 2.97 17.36
N VAL A 156 21.76 2.80 16.07
CA VAL A 156 23.02 3.25 15.46
C VAL A 156 23.13 4.78 15.48
N LYS A 157 22.07 5.51 15.11
CA LYS A 157 22.05 6.98 15.18
C LYS A 157 22.28 7.51 16.60
N ASN A 158 21.69 6.88 17.61
CA ASN A 158 21.89 7.26 19.00
C ASN A 158 23.33 6.97 19.47
N ALA A 159 23.93 5.88 19.02
CA ALA A 159 25.32 5.54 19.32
C ALA A 159 26.28 6.48 18.60
N TYR A 160 26.01 6.86 17.36
CA TYR A 160 26.81 7.78 16.55
C TYR A 160 26.96 9.17 17.20
N LYS A 161 25.89 9.67 17.83
CA LYS A 161 25.94 10.91 18.61
C LYS A 161 26.98 10.90 19.75
N LYS A 162 27.37 9.70 20.23
CA LYS A 162 28.36 9.52 21.30
C LYS A 162 29.77 9.28 20.73
N SER A 163 29.89 8.37 19.77
CA SER A 163 31.15 8.01 19.13
C SER A 163 30.92 7.15 17.91
N THR A 164 31.68 7.40 16.84
CA THR A 164 31.72 6.56 15.62
C THR A 164 32.14 5.11 15.95
N VAL A 165 33.06 4.92 16.88
CA VAL A 165 33.54 3.60 17.29
C VAL A 165 32.39 2.81 17.93
N ILE A 166 31.67 3.41 18.88
CA ILE A 166 30.51 2.80 19.53
C ILE A 166 29.42 2.49 18.50
N ALA A 167 29.18 3.40 17.53
CA ALA A 167 28.18 3.18 16.48
C ALA A 167 28.50 1.96 15.61
N ASN A 168 29.77 1.77 15.23
CA ASN A 168 30.20 0.61 14.45
C ASN A 168 30.02 -0.71 15.21
N GLU A 169 30.33 -0.75 16.52
CA GLU A 169 30.06 -1.93 17.36
C GLU A 169 28.57 -2.23 17.48
N VAL A 170 27.75 -1.20 17.70
CA VAL A 170 26.28 -1.33 17.75
C VAL A 170 25.72 -1.81 16.43
N LEU A 171 26.20 -1.30 15.30
CA LEU A 171 25.79 -1.75 13.96
C LEU A 171 26.11 -3.23 13.77
N LYS A 172 27.37 -3.63 14.04
CA LYS A 172 27.81 -5.03 13.90
C LYS A 172 26.92 -5.98 14.70
N LYS A 173 26.74 -5.72 16.01
CA LYS A 173 25.87 -6.55 16.88
C LYS A 173 24.42 -6.56 16.42
N SER A 174 23.91 -5.43 15.94
CA SER A 174 22.51 -5.36 15.44
C SER A 174 22.31 -6.19 14.19
N ILE A 175 23.28 -6.20 13.27
CA ILE A 175 23.25 -7.04 12.06
C ILE A 175 23.33 -8.53 12.45
N GLU A 176 24.26 -8.91 13.33
CA GLU A 176 24.39 -10.29 13.81
C GLU A 176 23.09 -10.79 14.43
N ASN A 177 22.47 -10.01 15.31
CA ASN A 177 21.19 -10.35 15.92
C ASN A 177 20.05 -10.45 14.89
N TYR A 178 20.00 -9.53 13.92
CA TYR A 178 18.99 -9.58 12.85
C TYR A 178 19.11 -10.88 12.05
N VAL A 179 20.33 -11.27 11.64
CA VAL A 179 20.57 -12.51 10.90
C VAL A 179 20.19 -13.75 11.74
N LEU A 180 20.55 -13.76 13.03
CA LEU A 180 20.17 -14.87 13.93
C LEU A 180 18.66 -15.02 14.11
N GLU A 181 17.94 -13.90 14.19
CA GLU A 181 16.48 -13.90 14.39
C GLU A 181 15.68 -14.19 13.13
N THR A 182 16.19 -13.80 11.96
CA THR A 182 15.41 -13.83 10.70
C THR A 182 15.93 -14.84 9.68
N GLY A 183 17.19 -15.25 9.78
CA GLY A 183 17.90 -16.02 8.74
C GLY A 183 18.30 -15.19 7.51
N GLU A 184 17.95 -13.91 7.46
CA GLU A 184 18.16 -13.03 6.31
C GLU A 184 19.57 -12.43 6.30
N THR A 185 20.38 -12.76 5.30
CA THR A 185 21.79 -12.38 5.22
C THR A 185 22.08 -11.11 4.41
N TRP A 186 21.12 -10.60 3.63
CA TRP A 186 21.30 -9.43 2.76
C TRP A 186 21.78 -8.19 3.53
N ILE A 187 21.37 -8.02 4.80
CA ILE A 187 21.70 -6.88 5.66
C ILE A 187 23.21 -6.80 5.98
N VAL A 188 23.94 -7.89 5.89
CA VAL A 188 25.40 -7.93 6.16
C VAL A 188 26.18 -6.96 5.27
N ASN A 189 25.68 -6.67 4.07
CA ASN A 189 26.28 -5.70 3.17
C ASN A 189 26.25 -4.25 3.70
N TYR A 190 25.28 -3.94 4.59
CA TYR A 190 25.08 -2.60 5.18
C TYR A 190 25.97 -2.38 6.41
N SER A 191 27.26 -2.53 6.23
CA SER A 191 28.27 -2.54 7.30
C SER A 191 29.01 -1.20 7.48
N ASN A 192 28.53 -0.12 6.88
CA ASN A 192 29.19 1.18 6.94
C ASN A 192 28.25 2.25 7.49
N ILE A 193 28.83 3.26 8.12
CA ILE A 193 28.13 4.45 8.62
C ILE A 193 28.80 5.68 7.99
N ASP A 194 28.00 6.61 7.49
CA ASP A 194 28.54 7.87 6.92
C ASP A 194 28.71 8.96 7.99
N GLU A 195 29.14 10.13 7.53
CA GLU A 195 29.36 11.32 8.34
C GLU A 195 28.08 11.88 9.01
N ASN A 196 26.91 11.42 8.62
CA ASN A 196 25.60 11.79 9.18
C ASN A 196 25.02 10.70 10.09
N GLY A 197 25.76 9.60 10.31
CA GLY A 197 25.29 8.45 11.07
C GLY A 197 24.32 7.55 10.32
N GLU A 198 24.24 7.68 8.98
CA GLU A 198 23.38 6.85 8.13
C GLU A 198 24.08 5.55 7.73
N ILE A 199 23.36 4.43 7.85
CA ILE A 199 23.85 3.10 7.50
C ILE A 199 23.80 2.91 5.98
N TYR A 200 24.92 2.45 5.38
CA TYR A 200 24.96 2.21 3.94
C TYR A 200 25.76 0.95 3.56
N PHE A 201 25.42 0.43 2.39
CA PHE A 201 26.19 -0.55 1.63
C PHE A 201 27.08 0.17 0.62
N ALA A 202 28.39 -0.11 0.66
CA ALA A 202 29.33 0.39 -0.34
C ALA A 202 29.27 -0.51 -1.59
N LYS A 203 28.38 -0.16 -2.54
CA LYS A 203 28.12 -0.92 -3.75
C LYS A 203 29.18 -0.63 -4.81
N ASP A 204 29.77 -1.69 -5.35
CA ASP A 204 30.81 -1.59 -6.39
C ASP A 204 30.26 -0.90 -7.65
N LEU A 205 31.06 0.03 -8.21
CA LEU A 205 30.75 0.76 -9.42
C LEU A 205 31.37 0.15 -10.68
N SER A 206 31.95 -1.04 -10.60
CA SER A 206 32.34 -1.80 -11.78
C SER A 206 31.12 -2.48 -12.44
N THR A 207 31.15 -2.60 -13.76
CA THR A 207 30.12 -3.24 -14.57
C THR A 207 30.72 -4.37 -15.43
N PRO A 208 29.93 -5.39 -15.81
CA PRO A 208 30.36 -6.31 -16.86
C PRO A 208 30.73 -5.55 -18.13
N GLY A 209 31.81 -5.96 -18.78
CA GLY A 209 32.31 -5.31 -19.99
C GLY A 209 33.84 -5.20 -19.98
N GLU A 210 34.40 -4.69 -21.08
CA GLU A 210 35.83 -4.52 -21.23
C GLU A 210 36.41 -3.49 -20.25
N PRO A 211 37.62 -3.71 -19.74
CA PRO A 211 38.35 -2.73 -18.94
C PRO A 211 38.46 -1.40 -19.66
N ASN A 212 38.16 -0.32 -18.99
CA ASN A 212 38.21 1.03 -19.55
C ASN A 212 38.87 2.03 -18.59
N TYR A 213 39.67 2.92 -19.16
CA TYR A 213 40.13 4.13 -18.49
C TYR A 213 38.99 5.15 -18.44
N LEU A 214 38.75 5.75 -17.28
CA LEU A 214 37.68 6.72 -17.09
C LEU A 214 38.21 8.03 -16.47
N LYS A 215 38.16 9.12 -17.22
CA LYS A 215 38.44 10.48 -16.73
C LYS A 215 37.15 11.30 -16.72
N ILE A 216 36.82 11.90 -15.57
CA ILE A 216 35.64 12.71 -15.34
C ILE A 216 36.08 14.06 -14.79
N GLU A 217 36.23 15.04 -15.68
CA GLU A 217 36.79 16.36 -15.34
C GLU A 217 35.87 17.13 -14.39
N GLU A 218 34.57 17.00 -14.54
CA GLU A 218 33.52 17.68 -13.75
C GLU A 218 33.62 17.41 -12.25
N ILE A 219 34.21 16.30 -11.87
CA ILE A 219 34.38 15.91 -10.45
C ILE A 219 35.84 15.59 -10.11
N ASN A 220 36.78 15.97 -10.98
CA ASN A 220 38.20 15.73 -10.85
C ASN A 220 38.54 14.25 -10.49
N LEU A 221 37.92 13.29 -11.19
CA LEU A 221 38.10 11.87 -10.94
C LEU A 221 38.74 11.17 -12.13
N THR A 222 39.84 10.45 -11.84
CA THR A 222 40.50 9.57 -12.80
C THR A 222 40.57 8.18 -12.25
N LEU A 223 40.14 7.20 -13.06
CA LEU A 223 40.10 5.78 -12.67
C LEU A 223 40.87 4.96 -13.72
N GLU A 224 41.82 4.18 -13.22
CA GLU A 224 42.58 3.24 -14.03
C GLU A 224 41.69 2.03 -14.42
N PRO A 225 41.99 1.37 -15.54
CA PRO A 225 41.30 0.19 -15.98
C PRO A 225 41.34 -0.94 -14.93
N LEU A 226 40.22 -1.62 -14.75
CA LEU A 226 40.15 -2.85 -13.92
C LEU A 226 40.70 -4.04 -14.72
N LYS A 227 40.99 -5.16 -14.03
CA LYS A 227 41.56 -6.34 -14.70
C LYS A 227 40.58 -7.02 -15.67
N THR A 228 39.29 -7.12 -15.29
CA THR A 228 38.28 -7.96 -15.98
C THR A 228 36.91 -7.30 -16.13
N ARG A 229 36.79 -6.03 -15.73
CA ARG A 229 35.49 -5.32 -15.73
C ARG A 229 35.67 -3.86 -16.14
N GLY A 230 34.62 -3.27 -16.69
CA GLY A 230 34.57 -1.85 -16.96
C GLY A 230 34.05 -1.02 -15.77
N TRP A 231 34.20 0.28 -15.85
CA TRP A 231 33.57 1.24 -14.93
C TRP A 231 32.16 1.61 -15.40
N SER A 232 31.30 1.95 -14.48
CA SER A 232 29.99 2.55 -14.76
C SER A 232 30.14 3.87 -15.57
N SER A 233 29.07 4.35 -16.17
CA SER A 233 29.09 5.54 -17.02
C SER A 233 29.49 6.81 -16.28
N LYS A 234 30.15 7.77 -16.96
CA LYS A 234 30.46 9.12 -16.46
C LYS A 234 29.23 9.78 -15.82
N LYS A 235 28.07 9.72 -16.49
CA LYS A 235 26.82 10.30 -16.01
C LYS A 235 26.43 9.77 -14.63
N LYS A 236 26.65 8.47 -14.38
CA LYS A 236 26.37 7.87 -13.06
C LYS A 236 27.30 8.42 -11.99
N PHE A 237 28.59 8.54 -12.25
CA PHE A 237 29.55 9.09 -11.29
C PHE A 237 29.25 10.56 -10.94
N ILE A 238 28.94 11.39 -11.94
CA ILE A 238 28.58 12.80 -11.73
C ILE A 238 27.32 12.90 -10.86
N LYS A 239 26.30 12.07 -11.16
CA LYS A 239 25.07 12.02 -10.38
C LYS A 239 25.34 11.62 -8.92
N LEU A 240 26.10 10.55 -8.70
CA LEU A 240 26.42 10.08 -7.34
C LEU A 240 27.22 11.12 -6.55
N HIS A 241 28.13 11.83 -7.22
CA HIS A 241 28.88 12.91 -6.59
C HIS A 241 27.96 14.07 -6.17
N SER A 242 27.08 14.53 -7.06
CA SER A 242 26.13 15.61 -6.76
C SER A 242 25.12 15.25 -5.65
N GLU A 243 24.82 13.96 -5.48
CA GLU A 243 23.94 13.43 -4.42
C GLU A 243 24.68 13.06 -3.12
N ASN A 244 25.98 13.32 -3.01
CA ASN A 244 26.86 12.89 -1.90
C ASN A 244 26.81 11.35 -1.65
N LYS A 245 26.54 10.59 -2.70
CA LYS A 245 26.48 9.12 -2.66
C LYS A 245 27.73 8.42 -3.18
N LEU A 246 28.74 9.18 -3.64
CA LEU A 246 30.04 8.64 -4.04
C LEU A 246 30.95 8.55 -2.83
N CYS A 247 31.52 7.37 -2.57
CA CYS A 247 32.53 7.18 -1.53
C CYS A 247 33.73 6.37 -2.05
N PHE A 248 34.84 6.42 -1.33
CA PHE A 248 36.08 5.74 -1.72
C PHE A 248 36.59 4.83 -0.60
N LYS A 249 37.03 3.63 -0.99
CA LYS A 249 37.76 2.70 -0.12
C LYS A 249 39.03 2.27 -0.86
N ASN A 250 40.17 2.46 -0.25
CA ASN A 250 41.46 2.16 -0.88
C ASN A 250 41.57 2.71 -2.31
N LYS A 251 41.21 3.96 -2.51
CA LYS A 251 41.19 4.69 -3.80
C LYS A 251 40.16 4.13 -4.81
N ARG A 252 39.38 3.10 -4.50
CA ARG A 252 38.33 2.54 -5.36
C ARG A 252 36.99 3.22 -5.04
N PRO A 253 36.24 3.65 -6.06
CA PRO A 253 34.94 4.30 -5.87
C PRO A 253 33.83 3.29 -5.64
N TYR A 254 32.88 3.68 -4.79
CA TYR A 254 31.67 2.93 -4.46
C TYR A 254 30.47 3.88 -4.39
N GLU A 255 29.29 3.35 -4.63
CA GLU A 255 28.02 4.03 -4.39
C GLU A 255 27.57 3.77 -2.94
N LYS A 256 27.21 4.82 -2.19
CA LYS A 256 26.52 4.68 -0.91
C LYS A 256 25.05 4.31 -1.17
N GLU A 257 24.69 3.03 -1.05
CA GLU A 257 23.30 2.58 -1.07
C GLU A 257 22.80 2.55 0.37
N TYR A 258 21.93 3.48 0.74
CA TYR A 258 21.50 3.63 2.14
C TYR A 258 20.46 2.59 2.54
N LEU A 259 20.56 2.07 3.77
CA LEU A 259 19.60 1.11 4.33
C LEU A 259 18.17 1.69 4.35
N LYS A 260 18.03 2.98 4.65
CA LYS A 260 16.75 3.67 4.65
C LYS A 260 16.05 3.72 3.27
N ASP A 261 16.84 3.66 2.18
CA ASP A 261 16.35 3.70 0.79
C ASP A 261 16.28 2.30 0.17
N SER A 262 16.62 1.26 0.94
CA SER A 262 16.65 -0.11 0.42
C SER A 262 15.26 -0.62 0.10
N VAL A 263 15.13 -1.31 -1.03
CA VAL A 263 13.86 -1.85 -1.52
C VAL A 263 13.86 -3.37 -1.58
N ASN A 264 12.68 -3.96 -1.50
CA ASN A 264 12.48 -5.38 -1.66
C ASN A 264 11.36 -5.67 -2.66
N ASN A 265 11.32 -6.87 -3.19
CA ASN A 265 10.17 -7.36 -3.92
C ASN A 265 8.96 -7.43 -2.97
N VAL A 266 7.78 -7.21 -3.51
CA VAL A 266 6.54 -7.27 -2.73
C VAL A 266 6.23 -8.74 -2.43
N PRO A 267 6.11 -9.14 -1.14
CA PRO A 267 5.75 -10.50 -0.77
C PRO A 267 4.27 -10.78 -1.03
N SER A 268 3.93 -12.01 -1.40
CA SER A 268 2.53 -12.41 -1.61
C SER A 268 1.77 -12.74 -0.32
N ILE A 269 2.47 -12.99 0.79
CA ILE A 269 1.88 -13.23 2.11
C ILE A 269 2.12 -11.99 2.97
N LEU A 270 1.02 -11.42 3.48
CA LEU A 270 1.04 -10.14 4.20
C LEU A 270 0.58 -10.33 5.64
N ASP A 271 1.32 -9.76 6.60
CA ASP A 271 1.00 -9.83 8.03
C ASP A 271 0.04 -8.70 8.47
N PHE A 272 -1.05 -8.51 7.71
CA PHE A 272 -2.13 -7.61 8.11
C PHE A 272 -3.30 -8.43 8.65
N TYR A 273 -3.71 -8.12 9.87
CA TYR A 273 -4.81 -8.81 10.56
C TYR A 273 -6.08 -7.97 10.51
N SER A 274 -7.21 -8.56 10.17
CA SER A 274 -8.52 -7.89 10.09
C SER A 274 -8.88 -7.12 11.37
N ARG A 275 -8.49 -7.62 12.55
CA ARG A 275 -8.71 -6.93 13.84
C ARG A 275 -8.06 -5.55 13.92
N GLN A 276 -7.03 -5.25 13.11
CA GLN A 276 -6.39 -3.93 13.10
C GLN A 276 -7.39 -2.84 12.72
N GLY A 277 -8.26 -3.07 11.72
CA GLY A 277 -9.29 -2.11 11.32
C GLY A 277 -10.29 -1.78 12.44
N THR A 278 -10.73 -2.78 13.21
CA THR A 278 -11.60 -2.56 14.38
C THR A 278 -10.89 -1.74 15.46
N ASN A 279 -9.61 -1.99 15.70
CA ASN A 279 -8.81 -1.22 16.66
C ASN A 279 -8.63 0.24 16.21
N GLU A 280 -8.55 0.50 14.91
CA GLU A 280 -8.45 1.85 14.35
C GLU A 280 -9.74 2.64 14.58
N LEU A 281 -10.91 2.04 14.35
CA LEU A 281 -12.20 2.66 14.71
C LEU A 281 -12.29 2.96 16.21
N LYS A 282 -11.82 2.04 17.07
CA LYS A 282 -11.78 2.25 18.51
C LYS A 282 -10.93 3.45 18.91
N LYS A 283 -9.76 3.65 18.27
CA LYS A 283 -8.85 4.79 18.55
C LYS A 283 -9.49 6.14 18.28
N ILE A 284 -10.38 6.24 17.31
CA ILE A 284 -11.10 7.49 16.98
C ILE A 284 -12.47 7.60 17.66
N GLY A 285 -12.77 6.71 18.63
CA GLY A 285 -14.00 6.74 19.41
C GLY A 285 -15.23 6.20 18.68
N LEU A 286 -15.06 5.44 17.60
CA LEU A 286 -16.13 4.90 16.75
C LEU A 286 -16.21 3.37 16.81
N SER A 287 -15.94 2.77 17.97
CA SER A 287 -16.00 1.32 18.16
C SER A 287 -17.41 0.78 17.91
N GLY A 288 -17.53 -0.14 16.94
CA GLY A 288 -18.78 -0.84 16.64
C GLY A 288 -19.67 -0.18 15.60
N ILE A 289 -19.28 0.92 14.98
CA ILE A 289 -20.04 1.53 13.87
C ILE A 289 -19.93 0.75 12.55
N PHE A 290 -18.99 -0.18 12.47
CA PHE A 290 -18.79 -1.06 11.33
C PHE A 290 -18.21 -2.39 11.81
N ASP A 291 -18.70 -3.52 11.26
CA ASP A 291 -18.37 -4.85 11.79
C ASP A 291 -16.93 -5.29 11.43
N THR A 292 -16.56 -5.14 10.17
CA THR A 292 -15.30 -5.67 9.62
C THR A 292 -14.55 -4.64 8.77
N PRO A 293 -14.13 -3.50 9.36
CA PRO A 293 -13.37 -2.50 8.59
C PRO A 293 -12.01 -3.08 8.20
N LYS A 294 -11.59 -2.86 6.96
CA LYS A 294 -10.25 -3.27 6.52
C LYS A 294 -9.15 -2.49 7.25
N PRO A 295 -7.97 -3.10 7.48
CA PRO A 295 -6.84 -2.40 8.06
C PRO A 295 -6.37 -1.25 7.16
N VAL A 296 -6.16 -0.07 7.72
CA VAL A 296 -5.62 1.09 7.00
C VAL A 296 -4.23 0.78 6.44
N GLU A 297 -3.39 0.10 7.23
CA GLU A 297 -2.04 -0.27 6.83
C GLU A 297 -2.01 -1.21 5.61
N LEU A 298 -3.03 -2.06 5.41
CA LEU A 298 -3.15 -2.87 4.19
C LEU A 298 -3.33 -1.96 2.96
N ILE A 299 -4.24 -1.00 3.03
CA ILE A 299 -4.51 -0.10 1.90
C ILE A 299 -3.29 0.77 1.61
N LYS A 300 -2.64 1.32 2.65
CA LYS A 300 -1.38 2.06 2.53
C LYS A 300 -0.29 1.22 1.84
N PHE A 301 -0.14 -0.04 2.26
CA PHE A 301 0.82 -0.96 1.65
C PHE A 301 0.53 -1.17 0.15
N LEU A 302 -0.72 -1.44 -0.23
CA LEU A 302 -1.12 -1.65 -1.63
C LEU A 302 -0.87 -0.40 -2.48
N ILE A 303 -1.17 0.80 -1.96
CA ILE A 303 -0.90 2.06 -2.66
C ILE A 303 0.62 2.24 -2.85
N ARG A 304 1.41 2.07 -1.78
CA ARG A 304 2.88 2.23 -1.84
C ARG A 304 3.54 1.24 -2.78
N CYS A 305 3.14 -0.05 -2.74
CA CYS A 305 3.75 -1.06 -3.59
C CYS A 305 3.46 -0.85 -5.08
N SER A 306 2.35 -0.22 -5.43
CA SER A 306 1.96 0.06 -6.81
C SER A 306 2.79 1.16 -7.49
N GLN A 307 3.58 1.93 -6.70
CA GLN A 307 4.49 2.98 -7.16
C GLN A 307 3.83 4.16 -7.90
N HIS A 308 2.53 4.34 -7.74
CA HIS A 308 1.86 5.53 -8.26
C HIS A 308 2.10 6.72 -7.33
N THR A 309 2.63 7.80 -7.88
CA THR A 309 2.80 9.08 -7.18
C THR A 309 1.61 9.99 -7.47
N ASN A 310 1.07 10.64 -6.43
CA ASN A 310 -0.09 11.53 -6.57
C ASN A 310 -1.27 10.88 -7.32
N ALA A 311 -1.54 9.62 -6.99
CA ALA A 311 -2.55 8.79 -7.63
C ALA A 311 -3.98 9.32 -7.43
N LEU A 312 -4.82 9.13 -8.43
CA LEU A 312 -6.27 9.17 -8.28
C LEU A 312 -6.76 7.76 -7.96
N ILE A 313 -7.31 7.60 -6.77
CA ILE A 313 -7.71 6.33 -6.17
C ILE A 313 -9.23 6.23 -6.18
N LEU A 314 -9.77 5.12 -6.69
CA LEU A 314 -11.20 4.82 -6.67
C LEU A 314 -11.47 3.64 -5.75
N ASP A 315 -12.47 3.80 -4.87
CA ASP A 315 -13.05 2.72 -4.07
C ASP A 315 -14.58 2.78 -4.20
N PHE A 316 -15.11 1.87 -5.00
CA PHE A 316 -16.56 1.82 -5.25
C PHE A 316 -17.33 0.80 -4.41
N TYR A 317 -16.67 0.27 -3.36
CA TYR A 317 -17.27 -0.43 -2.23
C TYR A 317 -16.65 0.12 -0.94
N ALA A 318 -16.80 1.44 -0.74
CA ALA A 318 -16.04 2.18 0.25
C ALA A 318 -16.28 1.74 1.72
N GLY A 319 -17.42 1.09 1.98
CA GLY A 319 -17.75 0.52 3.29
C GLY A 319 -17.60 1.53 4.42
N SER A 320 -16.63 1.30 5.29
CA SER A 320 -16.35 2.20 6.41
C SER A 320 -15.45 3.40 6.07
N GLY A 321 -15.05 3.62 4.80
CA GLY A 321 -14.18 4.72 4.40
C GLY A 321 -12.70 4.53 4.74
N THR A 322 -12.23 3.30 4.87
CA THR A 322 -10.81 2.99 5.18
C THR A 322 -9.85 3.59 4.17
N THR A 323 -10.22 3.59 2.89
CA THR A 323 -9.41 4.13 1.80
C THR A 323 -9.15 5.64 1.97
N ALA A 324 -10.14 6.42 2.40
CA ALA A 324 -9.95 7.85 2.67
C ALA A 324 -8.92 8.07 3.79
N GLN A 325 -9.03 7.34 4.91
CA GLN A 325 -8.06 7.44 6.00
C GLN A 325 -6.65 7.06 5.52
N ALA A 326 -6.51 5.98 4.76
CA ALA A 326 -5.22 5.55 4.19
C ALA A 326 -4.58 6.65 3.33
N VAL A 327 -5.37 7.31 2.48
CA VAL A 327 -4.91 8.41 1.64
C VAL A 327 -4.45 9.60 2.48
N TYR A 328 -5.20 10.00 3.51
CA TYR A 328 -4.77 11.09 4.39
C TYR A 328 -3.46 10.77 5.12
N GLU A 329 -3.32 9.53 5.63
CA GLU A 329 -2.11 9.13 6.33
C GLU A 329 -0.89 9.08 5.40
N ILE A 330 -1.00 8.48 4.20
CA ILE A 330 0.08 8.42 3.22
C ILE A 330 0.50 9.83 2.78
N ASN A 331 -0.45 10.70 2.47
CA ASN A 331 -0.14 12.06 2.03
C ASN A 331 0.70 12.80 3.08
N ARG A 332 0.41 12.60 4.38
CA ARG A 332 1.19 13.18 5.47
C ARG A 332 2.54 12.50 5.67
N GLU A 333 2.59 11.16 5.61
CA GLU A 333 3.79 10.38 5.89
C GLU A 333 4.81 10.48 4.77
N ASP A 334 4.36 10.44 3.52
CA ASP A 334 5.22 10.35 2.32
C ASP A 334 5.31 11.70 1.58
N ASN A 335 4.65 12.75 2.10
CA ASN A 335 4.56 14.08 1.47
C ASN A 335 4.04 14.01 0.02
N THR A 336 2.97 13.24 -0.19
CA THR A 336 2.31 13.04 -1.49
C THR A 336 0.97 13.78 -1.56
N GLN A 337 0.33 13.78 -2.73
CA GLN A 337 -0.97 14.41 -2.98
C GLN A 337 -1.93 13.44 -3.67
N HIS A 338 -2.05 12.23 -3.11
CA HIS A 338 -3.07 11.29 -3.57
C HIS A 338 -4.46 11.87 -3.36
N LYS A 339 -5.37 11.55 -4.28
CA LYS A 339 -6.80 11.91 -4.21
C LYS A 339 -7.64 10.65 -4.24
N TYR A 340 -8.82 10.72 -3.63
CA TYR A 340 -9.74 9.60 -3.65
C TYR A 340 -11.12 9.97 -4.22
N ILE A 341 -11.76 8.96 -4.79
CA ILE A 341 -13.18 8.92 -5.13
C ILE A 341 -13.74 7.71 -4.38
N LEU A 342 -14.73 7.94 -3.53
CA LEU A 342 -15.45 6.87 -2.84
C LEU A 342 -16.86 6.78 -3.37
N ILE A 343 -17.36 5.56 -3.54
CA ILE A 343 -18.77 5.32 -3.85
C ILE A 343 -19.32 4.35 -2.81
N GLN A 344 -20.43 4.74 -2.16
CA GLN A 344 -21.11 3.93 -1.15
C GLN A 344 -22.61 4.00 -1.32
N LEU A 345 -23.24 2.81 -1.35
CA LEU A 345 -24.69 2.70 -1.34
C LEU A 345 -25.25 3.20 0.01
N ALA A 346 -26.32 3.99 -0.02
CA ALA A 346 -27.06 4.44 1.17
C ALA A 346 -27.94 3.30 1.76
N GLU A 347 -27.35 2.13 1.99
CA GLU A 347 -28.05 0.95 2.52
C GLU A 347 -28.44 1.18 3.98
N PRO A 348 -29.74 0.99 4.34
CA PRO A 348 -30.17 1.10 5.74
C PRO A 348 -29.48 0.04 6.62
N ILE A 349 -28.98 0.46 7.77
CA ILE A 349 -28.40 -0.45 8.75
C ILE A 349 -29.51 -1.21 9.48
N ASN A 350 -29.36 -2.53 9.57
CA ASN A 350 -30.33 -3.36 10.31
C ASN A 350 -30.43 -2.91 11.77
N SER A 351 -31.66 -2.69 12.26
CA SER A 351 -31.94 -2.25 13.63
C SER A 351 -31.41 -3.17 14.74
N LYS A 352 -31.14 -4.43 14.41
CA LYS A 352 -30.49 -5.40 15.34
C LYS A 352 -28.97 -5.28 15.37
N ASN A 353 -28.37 -4.55 14.43
CA ASN A 353 -26.93 -4.34 14.41
C ASN A 353 -26.53 -3.28 15.44
N LYS A 354 -25.37 -3.48 16.10
CA LYS A 354 -24.84 -2.54 17.09
C LYS A 354 -24.62 -1.13 16.53
N ALA A 355 -24.22 -1.05 15.25
CA ALA A 355 -23.99 0.22 14.57
C ALA A 355 -25.26 1.08 14.51
N PHE A 356 -26.44 0.45 14.32
CA PHE A 356 -27.72 1.15 14.32
C PHE A 356 -27.93 1.95 15.61
N GLN A 357 -27.78 1.28 16.78
CA GLN A 357 -27.99 1.93 18.07
C GLN A 357 -26.96 3.06 18.29
N ILE A 358 -25.68 2.82 17.97
CA ILE A 358 -24.63 3.83 18.14
C ILE A 358 -24.92 5.08 17.31
N LEU A 359 -25.31 4.92 16.04
CA LEU A 359 -25.62 6.05 15.16
C LEU A 359 -26.93 6.75 15.57
N THR A 360 -27.93 6.01 16.05
CA THR A 360 -29.15 6.59 16.60
C THR A 360 -28.86 7.46 17.84
N ASP A 361 -28.00 6.98 18.73
CA ASP A 361 -27.55 7.75 19.91
C ASP A 361 -26.77 9.02 19.52
N MET A 362 -26.20 9.04 18.31
CA MET A 362 -25.55 10.21 17.68
C MET A 362 -26.53 11.08 16.84
N ASN A 363 -27.85 10.90 17.01
CA ASN A 363 -28.93 11.63 16.35
C ASN A 363 -29.16 11.32 14.85
N PHE A 364 -28.66 10.20 14.34
CA PHE A 364 -29.06 9.72 13.01
C PHE A 364 -30.43 9.03 13.12
N LYS A 365 -31.47 9.59 12.46
CA LYS A 365 -32.84 9.05 12.56
C LYS A 365 -33.01 7.69 11.84
N GLU A 366 -32.42 7.56 10.68
CA GLU A 366 -32.44 6.35 9.82
C GLU A 366 -31.02 6.01 9.41
N PRO A 367 -30.22 5.39 10.32
CA PRO A 367 -28.81 5.14 10.07
C PRO A 367 -28.56 4.30 8.82
N LYS A 368 -27.65 4.78 7.97
CA LYS A 368 -27.20 4.12 6.73
C LYS A 368 -25.71 3.80 6.79
N VAL A 369 -25.26 2.86 5.98
CA VAL A 369 -23.84 2.50 5.87
C VAL A 369 -23.00 3.71 5.44
N SER A 370 -23.54 4.55 4.54
CA SER A 370 -22.90 5.80 4.12
C SER A 370 -22.69 6.79 5.27
N ASP A 371 -23.59 6.84 6.25
CA ASP A 371 -23.46 7.73 7.42
C ASP A 371 -22.28 7.30 8.30
N ALA A 372 -22.11 5.98 8.50
CA ALA A 372 -20.96 5.45 9.23
C ALA A 372 -19.64 5.78 8.53
N MET A 373 -19.61 5.72 7.19
CA MET A 373 -18.44 6.10 6.39
C MET A 373 -18.09 7.59 6.55
N ILE A 374 -19.07 8.47 6.35
CA ILE A 374 -18.89 9.93 6.46
C ILE A 374 -18.45 10.30 7.88
N LEU A 375 -19.10 9.72 8.90
CA LEU A 375 -18.74 9.95 10.30
C LEU A 375 -17.28 9.57 10.58
N ARG A 376 -16.81 8.41 10.09
CA ARG A 376 -15.41 8.01 10.25
C ARG A 376 -14.44 8.99 9.60
N ILE A 377 -14.70 9.39 8.35
CA ILE A 377 -13.82 10.30 7.59
C ILE A 377 -13.70 11.63 8.33
N ASN A 378 -14.84 12.21 8.74
CA ASN A 378 -14.87 13.50 9.44
C ASN A 378 -14.21 13.42 10.82
N ARG A 379 -14.50 12.35 11.58
CA ARG A 379 -13.92 12.17 12.92
C ARG A 379 -12.41 11.97 12.87
N PHE A 380 -11.92 11.22 11.90
CA PHE A 380 -10.48 11.05 11.68
C PHE A 380 -9.81 12.39 11.33
N ALA A 381 -10.40 13.14 10.39
CA ALA A 381 -9.88 14.42 9.95
C ALA A 381 -9.84 15.44 11.12
N GLU A 382 -10.91 15.54 11.91
CA GLU A 382 -11.01 16.39 13.09
C GLU A 382 -9.90 16.10 14.10
N LEU A 383 -9.76 14.83 14.51
CA LEU A 383 -8.77 14.41 15.50
C LEU A 383 -7.31 14.64 15.05
N ASN A 384 -7.07 14.60 13.76
CA ASN A 384 -5.73 14.79 13.18
C ASN A 384 -5.51 16.23 12.66
N LYS A 385 -6.48 17.13 12.81
CA LYS A 385 -6.44 18.52 12.30
C LYS A 385 -6.16 18.57 10.79
N ILE A 386 -6.79 17.66 10.04
CA ILE A 386 -6.70 17.56 8.58
C ILE A 386 -7.97 18.22 8.03
N ASP A 387 -7.82 19.05 6.98
CA ASP A 387 -8.97 19.48 6.18
C ASP A 387 -9.52 18.29 5.40
N SER A 388 -10.71 17.82 5.74
CA SER A 388 -11.38 16.68 5.10
C SER A 388 -11.78 16.94 3.65
N ASN A 389 -11.59 18.15 3.16
CA ASN A 389 -11.75 18.69 1.79
C ASN A 389 -12.24 17.69 0.71
N TYR A 390 -13.49 17.23 0.86
CA TYR A 390 -14.18 16.42 -0.12
C TYR A 390 -15.50 17.09 -0.55
N ARG A 391 -15.99 16.70 -1.73
CA ARG A 391 -17.32 17.02 -2.21
C ARG A 391 -18.20 15.79 -2.08
N GLU A 392 -19.32 15.91 -1.36
CA GLU A 392 -20.34 14.88 -1.29
C GLU A 392 -21.37 15.08 -2.41
N ILE A 393 -21.71 14.00 -3.08
CA ILE A 393 -22.64 13.98 -4.23
C ILE A 393 -23.64 12.85 -3.97
N ILE A 394 -24.89 13.24 -3.72
CA ILE A 394 -25.99 12.27 -3.59
C ILE A 394 -26.52 11.97 -4.98
N PHE A 395 -26.45 10.72 -5.38
CA PHE A 395 -26.94 10.24 -6.66
C PHE A 395 -28.33 9.63 -6.44
N ASN A 396 -29.33 10.27 -7.03
CA ASN A 396 -30.69 9.76 -7.01
C ASN A 396 -30.92 9.03 -8.35
N ASP A 397 -31.21 7.72 -8.26
CA ASP A 397 -31.57 6.88 -9.42
C ASP A 397 -32.86 7.34 -10.07
#